data_214384d59001b0940cec5e6202b2ef15
#
_entry.id   214384d59001b0940cec5e6202b2ef15
#
_cell.length_a   1.000
_cell.length_b   1.000
_cell.length_c   1.000
_cell.angle_alpha   90.00
_cell.angle_beta   90.00
_cell.angle_gamma   90.00
#
_symmetry.space_group_name_H-M   'P 1'
#
loop_
_entity.id
_entity.type
_entity.pdbx_description
1 polymer ?
#
loop_
_entity_poly.entity_id
_entity_poly.type
_entity_poly.pdbx_seq_one_letter_code
_entity_poly.pdbx_strand_id
1 'polypeptide(L)'
;MDEKQIWLVLGIEATKEEEEIKQAYRGRLVSTNPEEDPEGFKRLRKAYEMALELAAETDSREIELPEGPVGDWLMEIRDVYNWLPSRIDEKVWKELLENDVCVSLETMLDAREALLKFLTDHFRLPGNIWKIVDEKLSLQEDMEDLQRRFPLDFLNYIQSKCTQEEWFPFQLFEGPGDGDYDTWLNCFYEMRNIWREGKADEALARYRELE
;
A
#
# COMPACT_ATOMS: atom_id res chain seq x y z
N MET A 1 -13.91 6.49 -17.75
CA MET A 1 -14.02 7.97 -17.90
C MET A 1 -12.59 8.44 -18.02
N ASP A 2 -12.26 9.38 -18.89
CA ASP A 2 -10.89 9.85 -18.99
C ASP A 2 -10.60 10.90 -17.88
N GLU A 3 -9.33 11.10 -17.52
CA GLU A 3 -8.91 11.96 -16.40
C GLU A 3 -9.47 13.39 -16.51
N LYS A 4 -9.47 13.98 -17.71
CA LYS A 4 -10.04 15.32 -17.95
C LYS A 4 -11.55 15.36 -17.70
N GLN A 5 -12.25 14.28 -18.00
CA GLN A 5 -13.69 14.17 -17.77
C GLN A 5 -14.02 14.07 -16.28
N ILE A 6 -13.16 13.45 -15.47
CA ILE A 6 -13.33 13.35 -14.02
C ILE A 6 -13.40 14.74 -13.40
N TRP A 7 -12.40 15.57 -13.66
CA TRP A 7 -12.31 16.93 -13.13
C TRP A 7 -13.40 17.86 -13.67
N LEU A 8 -13.77 17.68 -14.94
CA LEU A 8 -14.87 18.44 -15.55
C LEU A 8 -16.22 18.13 -14.87
N VAL A 9 -16.50 16.88 -14.56
CA VAL A 9 -17.74 16.45 -13.88
C VAL A 9 -17.79 16.98 -12.45
N LEU A 10 -16.67 16.98 -11.74
CA LEU A 10 -16.56 17.56 -10.39
C LEU A 10 -16.60 19.10 -10.42
N GLY A 11 -16.21 19.71 -11.55
CA GLY A 11 -16.20 21.16 -11.75
C GLY A 11 -15.08 21.88 -11.02
N ILE A 12 -13.96 21.21 -10.86
CA ILE A 12 -12.70 21.74 -10.30
C ILE A 12 -11.53 21.42 -11.24
N GLU A 13 -10.42 22.10 -11.05
CA GLU A 13 -9.15 21.74 -11.68
C GLU A 13 -8.60 20.46 -11.03
N ALA A 14 -7.68 19.77 -11.73
CA ALA A 14 -7.03 18.59 -11.20
C ALA A 14 -6.30 18.95 -9.90
N THR A 15 -6.67 18.28 -8.82
CA THR A 15 -6.11 18.50 -7.48
C THR A 15 -5.83 17.16 -6.81
N LYS A 16 -4.86 17.15 -5.88
CA LYS A 16 -4.52 16.01 -5.03
C LYS A 16 -5.13 16.13 -3.63
N GLU A 17 -5.72 17.28 -3.33
CA GLU A 17 -6.29 17.57 -2.03
C GLU A 17 -7.65 16.88 -1.86
N GLU A 18 -7.67 15.81 -1.07
CA GLU A 18 -8.87 15.00 -0.81
C GLU A 18 -10.06 15.85 -0.32
N GLU A 19 -9.79 16.87 0.52
CA GLU A 19 -10.83 17.77 1.02
C GLU A 19 -11.43 18.65 -0.07
N GLU A 20 -10.64 19.09 -1.07
CA GLU A 20 -11.16 19.83 -2.22
C GLU A 20 -12.05 18.94 -3.08
N ILE A 21 -11.66 17.68 -3.31
CA ILE A 21 -12.44 16.69 -4.04
C ILE A 21 -13.78 16.43 -3.33
N LYS A 22 -13.73 16.22 -2.01
CA LYS A 22 -14.95 16.03 -1.17
C LYS A 22 -15.87 17.26 -1.21
N GLN A 23 -15.30 18.45 -1.14
CA GLN A 23 -16.05 19.69 -1.18
C GLN A 23 -16.72 19.90 -2.54
N ALA A 24 -16.00 19.65 -3.64
CA ALA A 24 -16.52 19.72 -5.00
C ALA A 24 -17.67 18.73 -5.20
N TYR A 25 -17.50 17.48 -4.76
CA TYR A 25 -18.55 16.46 -4.82
C TYR A 25 -19.80 16.89 -4.04
N ARG A 26 -19.66 17.37 -2.79
CA ARG A 26 -20.77 17.87 -1.97
C ARG A 26 -21.50 19.04 -2.65
N GLY A 27 -20.76 19.96 -3.24
CA GLY A 27 -21.33 21.09 -3.98
C GLY A 27 -22.16 20.66 -5.18
N ARG A 28 -21.70 19.67 -5.94
CA ARG A 28 -22.39 19.12 -7.10
C ARG A 28 -23.59 18.25 -6.72
N LEU A 29 -23.55 17.54 -5.58
CA LEU A 29 -24.68 16.77 -5.06
C LEU A 29 -25.91 17.63 -4.82
N VAL A 30 -25.75 18.87 -4.38
CA VAL A 30 -26.86 19.80 -4.15
C VAL A 30 -27.64 20.10 -5.44
N SER A 31 -26.93 20.09 -6.58
CA SER A 31 -27.47 20.36 -7.92
C SER A 31 -27.84 19.12 -8.73
N THR A 32 -27.52 17.92 -8.25
CA THR A 32 -27.76 16.65 -8.96
C THR A 32 -28.67 15.77 -8.10
N ASN A 33 -29.99 15.92 -8.31
CA ASN A 33 -30.96 15.11 -7.59
C ASN A 33 -31.02 13.70 -8.18
N PRO A 34 -30.80 12.63 -7.38
CA PRO A 34 -30.83 11.24 -7.87
C PRO A 34 -32.21 10.84 -8.43
N GLU A 35 -33.30 11.49 -8.02
CA GLU A 35 -34.66 11.22 -8.51
C GLU A 35 -34.94 11.89 -9.87
N GLU A 36 -34.29 13.03 -10.15
CA GLU A 36 -34.47 13.80 -11.38
C GLU A 36 -33.44 13.45 -12.46
N ASP A 37 -32.19 13.19 -12.08
CA ASP A 37 -31.09 12.81 -12.97
C ASP A 37 -30.25 11.65 -12.41
N PRO A 38 -30.78 10.41 -12.44
CA PRO A 38 -30.08 9.23 -11.94
C PRO A 38 -28.78 8.94 -12.71
N GLU A 39 -28.69 9.28 -13.99
CA GLU A 39 -27.46 9.07 -14.80
C GLU A 39 -26.42 10.14 -14.50
N GLY A 40 -26.82 11.38 -14.25
CA GLY A 40 -25.92 12.43 -13.77
C GLY A 40 -25.35 12.10 -12.38
N PHE A 41 -26.19 11.58 -11.50
CA PHE A 41 -25.75 11.14 -10.17
C PHE A 41 -24.73 10.00 -10.24
N LYS A 42 -24.96 8.97 -11.07
CA LYS A 42 -24.00 7.89 -11.28
C LYS A 42 -22.68 8.39 -11.84
N ARG A 43 -22.73 9.32 -12.82
CA ARG A 43 -21.52 9.93 -13.40
C ARG A 43 -20.76 10.74 -12.36
N LEU A 44 -21.44 11.54 -11.55
CA LEU A 44 -20.84 12.35 -10.49
C LEU A 44 -20.18 11.47 -9.43
N ARG A 45 -20.86 10.41 -9.00
CA ARG A 45 -20.32 9.44 -8.05
C ARG A 45 -19.07 8.74 -8.59
N LYS A 46 -19.13 8.25 -9.83
CA LYS A 46 -17.99 7.61 -10.49
C LYS A 46 -16.81 8.57 -10.64
N ALA A 47 -17.07 9.83 -10.99
CA ALA A 47 -16.03 10.84 -11.07
C ALA A 47 -15.37 11.12 -9.71
N TYR A 48 -16.15 11.14 -8.64
CA TYR A 48 -15.67 11.30 -7.27
C TYR A 48 -14.77 10.12 -6.84
N GLU A 49 -15.24 8.89 -7.05
CA GLU A 49 -14.47 7.66 -6.73
C GLU A 49 -13.12 7.64 -7.49
N MET A 50 -13.16 7.90 -8.80
CA MET A 50 -11.94 7.97 -9.62
C MET A 50 -11.03 9.15 -9.26
N ALA A 51 -11.57 10.29 -8.85
CA ALA A 51 -10.75 11.43 -8.40
C ALA A 51 -10.02 11.12 -7.10
N LEU A 52 -10.67 10.40 -6.16
CA LEU A 52 -10.02 9.92 -4.94
C LEU A 52 -8.95 8.88 -5.24
N GLU A 53 -9.20 7.97 -6.18
CA GLU A 53 -8.18 7.00 -6.65
C GLU A 53 -6.97 7.73 -7.24
N LEU A 54 -7.17 8.70 -8.13
CA LEU A 54 -6.08 9.51 -8.70
C LEU A 54 -5.36 10.34 -7.63
N ALA A 55 -6.06 10.87 -6.63
CA ALA A 55 -5.44 11.56 -5.51
C ALA A 55 -4.63 10.59 -4.64
N ALA A 56 -5.15 9.39 -4.38
CA ALA A 56 -4.49 8.35 -3.62
C ALA A 56 -3.31 7.73 -4.38
N GLU A 57 -3.42 7.50 -5.70
CA GLU A 57 -2.29 7.04 -6.54
C GLU A 57 -1.14 8.05 -6.57
N THR A 58 -1.48 9.34 -6.40
CA THR A 58 -0.47 10.40 -6.36
C THR A 58 -0.07 10.75 -4.91
N ASP A 59 -0.88 10.40 -3.93
CA ASP A 59 -0.53 10.35 -2.50
C ASP A 59 0.13 8.99 -2.11
N SER A 60 0.60 8.23 -3.08
CA SER A 60 1.88 7.55 -2.88
C SER A 60 2.80 8.68 -2.47
N ARG A 61 2.86 8.97 -1.16
CA ARG A 61 3.75 9.95 -0.56
C ARG A 61 5.05 9.79 -1.33
N GLU A 62 5.48 10.82 -2.07
CA GLU A 62 6.87 10.90 -2.45
C GLU A 62 7.56 10.69 -1.11
N ILE A 63 7.98 9.45 -0.87
CA ILE A 63 8.82 9.16 0.27
C ILE A 63 9.97 10.09 -0.02
N GLU A 64 10.10 11.17 0.78
CA GLU A 64 11.26 12.02 0.69
C GLU A 64 12.43 11.09 0.94
N LEU A 65 12.99 10.58 -0.17
CA LEU A 65 14.11 9.67 -0.12
C LEU A 65 15.24 10.45 0.54
N PRO A 66 15.85 9.92 1.60
CA PRO A 66 17.00 10.58 2.17
C PRO A 66 18.05 10.78 1.08
N GLU A 67 18.72 11.93 1.08
CA GLU A 67 19.82 12.15 0.14
C GLU A 67 21.01 11.22 0.47
N GLY A 68 21.74 10.79 -0.56
CA GLY A 68 22.94 10.00 -0.40
C GLY A 68 22.72 8.48 -0.35
N PRO A 69 23.69 7.71 0.19
CA PRO A 69 23.72 6.24 0.04
C PRO A 69 22.48 5.51 0.58
N VAL A 70 21.85 6.05 1.63
CA VAL A 70 20.62 5.47 2.20
C VAL A 70 19.45 5.64 1.22
N GLY A 71 19.34 6.80 0.56
CA GLY A 71 18.32 7.04 -0.45
C GLY A 71 18.48 6.17 -1.69
N ASP A 72 19.72 6.04 -2.19
CA ASP A 72 20.04 5.17 -3.33
C ASP A 72 19.65 3.71 -3.01
N TRP A 73 20.02 3.23 -1.83
CA TRP A 73 19.64 1.90 -1.37
C TRP A 73 18.12 1.73 -1.21
N LEU A 74 17.41 2.74 -0.72
CA LEU A 74 15.95 2.69 -0.58
C LEU A 74 15.25 2.65 -1.95
N MET A 75 15.84 3.27 -2.98
CA MET A 75 15.36 3.11 -4.37
C MET A 75 15.51 1.68 -4.86
N GLU A 76 16.62 1.00 -4.56
CA GLU A 76 16.79 -0.43 -4.88
C GLU A 76 15.74 -1.30 -4.16
N ILE A 77 15.46 -1.02 -2.88
CA ILE A 77 14.38 -1.68 -2.10
C ILE A 77 13.02 -1.50 -2.79
N ARG A 78 12.71 -0.27 -3.20
CA ARG A 78 11.46 0.03 -3.89
C ARG A 78 11.33 -0.74 -5.21
N ASP A 79 12.39 -0.80 -6.00
CA ASP A 79 12.39 -1.51 -7.28
C ASP A 79 12.22 -3.03 -7.07
N VAL A 80 12.88 -3.60 -6.04
CA VAL A 80 12.70 -4.99 -5.63
C VAL A 80 11.28 -5.25 -5.14
N TYR A 81 10.70 -4.34 -4.37
CA TYR A 81 9.33 -4.46 -3.87
C TYR A 81 8.30 -4.41 -5.02
N ASN A 82 8.48 -3.52 -5.99
CA ASN A 82 7.55 -3.33 -7.09
C ASN A 82 7.59 -4.47 -8.14
N TRP A 83 8.64 -5.30 -8.14
CA TRP A 83 8.77 -6.45 -9.02
C TRP A 83 8.50 -7.75 -8.25
N LEU A 84 7.33 -8.36 -8.44
CA LEU A 84 6.90 -9.52 -7.64
C LEU A 84 7.94 -10.66 -7.56
N PRO A 85 8.61 -11.09 -8.63
CA PRO A 85 9.61 -12.14 -8.53
C PRO A 85 10.76 -11.82 -7.55
N SER A 86 11.22 -10.58 -7.50
CA SER A 86 12.25 -10.15 -6.54
C SER A 86 11.67 -9.85 -5.16
N ARG A 87 10.43 -9.35 -5.08
CA ARG A 87 9.71 -9.12 -3.81
C ARG A 87 9.64 -10.38 -2.95
N ILE A 88 9.51 -11.56 -3.56
CA ILE A 88 9.35 -12.84 -2.86
C ILE A 88 10.65 -13.64 -2.76
N ASP A 89 11.75 -13.18 -3.34
CA ASP A 89 13.03 -13.88 -3.37
C ASP A 89 13.88 -13.55 -2.13
N GLU A 90 14.09 -14.58 -1.28
CA GLU A 90 14.90 -14.45 -0.08
C GLU A 90 16.35 -14.02 -0.34
N LYS A 91 16.92 -14.44 -1.46
CA LYS A 91 18.34 -14.12 -1.77
C LYS A 91 18.48 -12.63 -2.05
N VAL A 92 17.55 -12.08 -2.83
CA VAL A 92 17.55 -10.65 -3.15
C VAL A 92 17.45 -9.81 -1.88
N TRP A 93 16.53 -10.16 -0.96
CA TRP A 93 16.38 -9.44 0.30
C TRP A 93 17.59 -9.58 1.22
N LYS A 94 18.24 -10.76 1.26
CA LYS A 94 19.47 -10.94 2.03
C LYS A 94 20.59 -10.05 1.50
N GLU A 95 20.79 -10.03 0.18
CA GLU A 95 21.79 -9.18 -0.47
C GLU A 95 21.53 -7.69 -0.20
N LEU A 96 20.29 -7.24 -0.31
CA LEU A 96 19.89 -5.84 0.00
C LEU A 96 20.19 -5.46 1.45
N LEU A 97 19.90 -6.35 2.40
CA LEU A 97 20.12 -6.10 3.84
C LEU A 97 21.56 -6.35 4.30
N GLU A 98 22.41 -6.90 3.43
CA GLU A 98 23.88 -7.01 3.62
C GLU A 98 24.64 -5.81 3.04
N ASN A 99 23.94 -4.85 2.42
CA ASN A 99 24.53 -3.62 1.90
C ASN A 99 25.28 -2.85 2.99
N ASP A 100 26.35 -2.16 2.61
CA ASP A 100 27.20 -1.38 3.52
C ASP A 100 26.40 -0.34 4.33
N VAL A 101 25.34 0.23 3.77
CA VAL A 101 24.47 1.20 4.50
C VAL A 101 23.75 0.58 5.71
N CYS A 102 23.52 -0.74 5.69
CA CYS A 102 22.87 -1.46 6.79
C CYS A 102 23.83 -1.89 7.89
N VAL A 103 25.15 -1.89 7.63
CA VAL A 103 26.16 -2.35 8.57
C VAL A 103 27.10 -1.23 9.06
N SER A 104 27.18 -0.11 8.34
CA SER A 104 27.96 1.05 8.74
C SER A 104 27.35 1.75 9.95
N LEU A 105 28.14 2.05 10.96
CA LEU A 105 27.71 2.78 12.16
C LEU A 105 27.15 4.17 11.85
N GLU A 106 27.54 4.76 10.72
CA GLU A 106 27.11 6.10 10.31
C GLU A 106 25.71 6.11 9.69
N THR A 107 25.30 5.01 9.03
CA THR A 107 24.09 4.96 8.20
C THR A 107 23.05 3.92 8.65
N MET A 108 23.45 2.93 9.45
CA MET A 108 22.59 1.79 9.82
C MET A 108 21.27 2.19 10.49
N LEU A 109 21.28 3.23 11.32
CA LEU A 109 20.08 3.69 12.01
C LEU A 109 19.13 4.41 11.03
N ASP A 110 19.69 5.23 10.15
CA ASP A 110 18.92 5.95 9.14
C ASP A 110 18.36 4.98 8.09
N ALA A 111 19.15 3.99 7.67
CA ALA A 111 18.72 2.93 6.77
C ALA A 111 17.59 2.09 7.37
N ARG A 112 17.71 1.71 8.63
CA ARG A 112 16.65 0.99 9.37
C ARG A 112 15.36 1.82 9.43
N GLU A 113 15.46 3.10 9.80
CA GLU A 113 14.31 3.98 9.88
C GLU A 113 13.65 4.20 8.53
N ALA A 114 14.45 4.46 7.48
CA ALA A 114 13.96 4.67 6.13
C ALA A 114 13.23 3.42 5.60
N LEU A 115 13.81 2.22 5.81
CA LEU A 115 13.17 0.96 5.44
C LEU A 115 11.84 0.74 6.17
N LEU A 116 11.80 0.95 7.47
CA LEU A 116 10.58 0.76 8.25
C LEU A 116 9.49 1.76 7.87
N LYS A 117 9.84 3.01 7.58
CA LYS A 117 8.91 4.01 7.04
C LYS A 117 8.35 3.56 5.68
N PHE A 118 9.21 3.10 4.77
CA PHE A 118 8.79 2.56 3.49
C PHE A 118 7.84 1.38 3.67
N LEU A 119 8.19 0.42 4.53
CA LEU A 119 7.40 -0.79 4.76
C LEU A 119 6.09 -0.52 5.53
N THR A 120 5.89 0.64 6.15
CA THR A 120 4.60 1.01 6.75
C THR A 120 3.49 1.08 5.69
N ASP A 121 3.82 1.59 4.52
CA ASP A 121 2.89 1.70 3.40
C ASP A 121 3.01 0.51 2.40
N HIS A 122 4.18 -0.18 2.40
CA HIS A 122 4.54 -1.27 1.48
C HIS A 122 4.78 -2.58 2.23
N PHE A 123 3.79 -3.04 3.00
CA PHE A 123 3.96 -4.15 3.95
C PHE A 123 3.59 -5.54 3.40
N ARG A 124 3.16 -5.65 2.14
CA ARG A 124 2.72 -6.92 1.53
C ARG A 124 3.90 -7.80 1.11
N LEU A 125 4.72 -8.16 2.07
CA LEU A 125 5.81 -9.12 1.94
C LEU A 125 5.42 -10.49 2.48
N PRO A 126 5.96 -11.59 1.91
CA PRO A 126 5.85 -12.93 2.50
C PRO A 126 6.46 -13.01 3.90
N GLY A 127 5.96 -13.92 4.72
CA GLY A 127 6.44 -14.10 6.10
C GLY A 127 7.91 -14.48 6.21
N ASN A 128 8.46 -15.24 5.23
CA ASN A 128 9.89 -15.56 5.16
C ASN A 128 10.76 -14.30 4.93
N ILE A 129 10.29 -13.35 4.12
CA ILE A 129 10.99 -12.07 3.93
C ILE A 129 10.93 -11.23 5.21
N TRP A 130 9.77 -11.17 5.88
CA TRP A 130 9.64 -10.49 7.17
C TRP A 130 10.59 -11.06 8.24
N LYS A 131 10.80 -12.38 8.25
CA LYS A 131 11.76 -13.03 9.16
C LYS A 131 13.21 -12.59 8.87
N ILE A 132 13.57 -12.44 7.58
CA ILE A 132 14.89 -11.95 7.17
C ILE A 132 15.08 -10.50 7.61
N VAL A 133 14.06 -9.65 7.40
CA VAL A 133 14.08 -8.25 7.83
C VAL A 133 14.21 -8.14 9.35
N ASP A 134 13.44 -8.94 10.10
CA ASP A 134 13.49 -8.99 11.55
C ASP A 134 14.86 -9.45 12.07
N GLU A 135 15.41 -10.54 11.52
CA GLU A 135 16.75 -11.05 11.89
C GLU A 135 17.85 -10.01 11.70
N LYS A 136 17.77 -9.25 10.60
CA LYS A 136 18.81 -8.25 10.27
C LYS A 136 18.64 -6.94 11.05
N LEU A 137 17.43 -6.53 11.34
CA LEU A 137 17.13 -5.25 11.98
C LEU A 137 16.71 -5.37 13.46
N SER A 138 16.69 -6.59 14.03
CA SER A 138 16.31 -6.87 15.41
C SER A 138 14.97 -6.23 15.83
N LEU A 139 13.95 -6.33 14.96
CA LEU A 139 12.69 -5.60 15.16
C LEU A 139 11.92 -6.08 16.39
N GLN A 140 11.90 -7.40 16.64
CA GLN A 140 11.21 -7.97 17.80
C GLN A 140 11.93 -7.65 19.11
N GLU A 141 13.26 -7.51 19.11
CA GLU A 141 14.04 -7.14 20.29
C GLU A 141 13.79 -5.68 20.69
N ASP A 142 13.58 -4.80 19.70
CA ASP A 142 13.41 -3.35 19.90
C ASP A 142 11.93 -2.91 19.86
N MET A 143 10.99 -3.82 20.01
CA MET A 143 9.56 -3.57 19.84
C MET A 143 9.04 -2.41 20.72
N GLU A 144 9.55 -2.29 21.96
CA GLU A 144 9.14 -1.21 22.88
C GLU A 144 9.54 0.20 22.36
N ASP A 145 10.68 0.31 21.71
CA ASP A 145 11.11 1.58 21.10
C ASP A 145 10.34 1.86 19.82
N LEU A 146 10.14 0.85 18.99
CA LEU A 146 9.37 0.96 17.75
C LEU A 146 7.92 1.40 18.00
N GLN A 147 7.28 0.95 19.09
CA GLN A 147 5.91 1.36 19.46
C GLN A 147 5.75 2.88 19.69
N ARG A 148 6.83 3.58 19.97
CA ARG A 148 6.81 5.06 20.14
C ARG A 148 6.87 5.79 18.82
N ARG A 149 7.26 5.10 17.72
CA ARG A 149 7.64 5.71 16.44
C ARG A 149 6.77 5.24 15.27
N PHE A 150 6.18 4.04 15.37
CA PHE A 150 5.42 3.41 14.30
C PHE A 150 4.02 2.99 14.76
N PRO A 151 3.04 2.90 13.83
CA PRO A 151 1.68 2.47 14.15
C PRO A 151 1.64 1.07 14.75
N LEU A 152 0.82 0.89 15.80
CA LEU A 152 0.69 -0.39 16.50
C LEU A 152 0.19 -1.52 15.59
N ASP A 153 -0.70 -1.21 14.66
CA ASP A 153 -1.24 -2.19 13.70
C ASP A 153 -0.14 -2.72 12.77
N PHE A 154 0.77 -1.85 12.33
CA PHE A 154 1.93 -2.25 11.54
C PHE A 154 2.86 -3.17 12.33
N LEU A 155 3.16 -2.84 13.58
CA LEU A 155 4.02 -3.66 14.44
C LEU A 155 3.39 -5.02 14.77
N ASN A 156 2.10 -5.05 15.04
CA ASN A 156 1.34 -6.29 15.24
C ASN A 156 1.34 -7.16 13.97
N TYR A 157 1.26 -6.52 12.79
CA TYR A 157 1.37 -7.21 11.52
C TYR A 157 2.75 -7.86 11.35
N ILE A 158 3.84 -7.13 11.59
CA ILE A 158 5.22 -7.68 11.56
C ILE A 158 5.33 -8.87 12.50
N GLN A 159 4.92 -8.71 13.76
CA GLN A 159 4.99 -9.77 14.76
C GLN A 159 4.22 -11.03 14.30
N SER A 160 3.03 -10.84 13.75
CA SER A 160 2.24 -11.93 13.19
C SER A 160 2.96 -12.65 12.04
N LYS A 161 3.58 -11.89 11.12
CA LYS A 161 4.31 -12.45 9.97
C LYS A 161 5.59 -13.17 10.36
N CYS A 162 6.27 -12.73 11.40
CA CYS A 162 7.48 -13.39 11.91
C CYS A 162 7.17 -14.67 12.72
N THR A 163 6.04 -14.73 13.43
CA THR A 163 5.72 -15.83 14.33
C THR A 163 4.81 -16.90 13.74
N GLN A 164 3.97 -16.54 12.75
CA GLN A 164 3.02 -17.47 12.14
C GLN A 164 3.59 -18.08 10.86
N GLU A 165 3.08 -19.27 10.50
CA GLU A 165 3.37 -19.84 9.19
C GLU A 165 2.66 -19.05 8.09
N GLU A 166 3.37 -18.82 6.97
CA GLU A 166 2.78 -18.21 5.79
C GLU A 166 1.79 -19.19 5.15
N TRP A 167 0.55 -18.77 5.10
CA TRP A 167 -0.52 -19.58 4.47
C TRP A 167 -0.84 -19.11 3.04
N PHE A 168 -0.42 -17.89 2.67
CA PHE A 168 -0.70 -17.34 1.35
C PHE A 168 0.38 -17.79 0.36
N PRO A 169 0.00 -18.45 -0.75
CA PRO A 169 0.97 -19.03 -1.67
C PRO A 169 1.46 -17.98 -2.70
N PHE A 170 2.29 -17.04 -2.28
CA PHE A 170 2.84 -16.00 -3.15
C PHE A 170 3.47 -16.52 -4.44
N GLN A 171 4.01 -17.74 -4.40
CA GLN A 171 4.67 -18.37 -5.56
C GLN A 171 3.70 -18.82 -6.65
N LEU A 172 2.39 -18.84 -6.37
CA LEU A 172 1.35 -19.22 -7.32
C LEU A 172 0.76 -18.02 -8.08
N PHE A 173 1.24 -16.82 -7.83
CA PHE A 173 0.86 -15.69 -8.66
C PHE A 173 1.35 -15.88 -10.09
N GLU A 174 0.41 -15.92 -11.03
CA GLU A 174 0.63 -15.92 -12.46
C GLU A 174 0.21 -14.56 -13.01
N GLY A 175 1.17 -13.70 -13.29
CA GLY A 175 0.89 -12.35 -13.78
C GLY A 175 2.16 -11.59 -14.14
N PRO A 176 2.04 -10.38 -14.69
CA PRO A 176 3.19 -9.52 -14.95
C PRO A 176 3.89 -9.21 -13.62
N GLY A 177 5.23 -9.20 -13.63
CA GLY A 177 6.02 -8.94 -12.43
C GLY A 177 5.76 -7.56 -11.80
N ASP A 178 5.33 -6.58 -12.60
CA ASP A 178 5.01 -5.19 -12.26
C ASP A 178 3.51 -4.93 -12.01
N GLY A 179 2.72 -5.98 -11.78
CA GLY A 179 1.30 -5.83 -11.43
C GLY A 179 1.08 -5.13 -10.08
N ASP A 180 -0.06 -4.45 -9.95
CA ASP A 180 -0.47 -3.86 -8.66
C ASP A 180 -0.94 -4.94 -7.67
N TYR A 181 0.04 -5.65 -7.14
CA TYR A 181 -0.21 -6.73 -6.19
C TYR A 181 -0.65 -6.26 -4.81
N ASP A 182 -0.35 -5.01 -4.45
CA ASP A 182 -0.75 -4.47 -3.15
C ASP A 182 -2.25 -4.23 -3.11
N THR A 183 -2.83 -3.58 -4.12
CA THR A 183 -4.27 -3.41 -4.23
C THR A 183 -4.99 -4.75 -4.29
N TRP A 184 -4.47 -5.68 -5.10
CA TRP A 184 -5.05 -7.03 -5.18
C TRP A 184 -5.02 -7.76 -3.83
N LEU A 185 -3.87 -7.77 -3.16
CA LEU A 185 -3.71 -8.42 -1.84
C LEU A 185 -4.58 -7.76 -0.77
N ASN A 186 -4.68 -6.44 -0.76
CA ASN A 186 -5.53 -5.71 0.18
C ASN A 186 -6.99 -6.17 0.03
N CYS A 187 -7.50 -6.14 -1.18
CA CYS A 187 -8.86 -6.57 -1.50
C CYS A 187 -9.10 -8.04 -1.13
N PHE A 188 -8.13 -8.92 -1.42
CA PHE A 188 -8.19 -10.33 -1.07
C PHE A 188 -8.25 -10.56 0.45
N TYR A 189 -7.41 -9.85 1.23
CA TYR A 189 -7.42 -9.98 2.69
C TYR A 189 -8.69 -9.40 3.31
N GLU A 190 -9.23 -8.31 2.78
CA GLU A 190 -10.53 -7.75 3.18
C GLU A 190 -11.66 -8.75 2.94
N MET A 191 -11.77 -9.27 1.72
CA MET A 191 -12.75 -10.32 1.37
C MET A 191 -12.69 -11.50 2.33
N ARG A 192 -11.48 -11.99 2.63
CA ARG A 192 -11.27 -13.10 3.57
C ARG A 192 -11.74 -12.77 4.97
N ASN A 193 -11.50 -11.56 5.46
CA ASN A 193 -11.95 -11.12 6.78
C ASN A 193 -13.47 -11.05 6.84
N ILE A 194 -14.12 -10.46 5.83
CA ILE A 194 -15.58 -10.40 5.69
C ILE A 194 -16.17 -11.81 5.71
N TRP A 195 -15.55 -12.74 4.98
CA TRP A 195 -16.01 -14.15 4.98
C TRP A 195 -15.87 -14.82 6.35
N ARG A 196 -14.77 -14.57 7.06
CA ARG A 196 -14.56 -15.10 8.44
C ARG A 196 -15.58 -14.57 9.44
N GLU A 197 -16.14 -13.39 9.22
CA GLU A 197 -17.25 -12.83 9.99
C GLU A 197 -18.61 -13.47 9.66
N GLY A 198 -18.66 -14.40 8.72
CA GLY A 198 -19.89 -15.07 8.28
C GLY A 198 -20.72 -14.30 7.25
N LYS A 199 -20.17 -13.22 6.68
CA LYS A 199 -20.85 -12.37 5.70
C LYS A 199 -20.57 -12.84 4.26
N ALA A 200 -21.05 -14.02 3.91
CA ALA A 200 -20.69 -14.70 2.65
C ALA A 200 -21.07 -13.89 1.38
N ASP A 201 -22.25 -13.27 1.38
CA ASP A 201 -22.72 -12.49 0.22
C ASP A 201 -21.88 -11.23 -0.01
N GLU A 202 -21.48 -10.55 1.07
CA GLU A 202 -20.61 -9.39 1.03
C GLU A 202 -19.20 -9.77 0.57
N ALA A 203 -18.65 -10.87 1.07
CA ALA A 203 -17.36 -11.42 0.63
C ALA A 203 -17.38 -11.79 -0.86
N LEU A 204 -18.48 -12.38 -1.35
CA LEU A 204 -18.63 -12.70 -2.77
C LEU A 204 -18.74 -11.47 -3.65
N ALA A 205 -19.41 -10.41 -3.17
CA ALA A 205 -19.46 -9.13 -3.88
C ALA A 205 -18.04 -8.55 -4.03
N ARG A 206 -17.24 -8.58 -2.96
CA ARG A 206 -15.86 -8.09 -2.95
C ARG A 206 -14.93 -8.94 -3.85
N TYR A 207 -15.14 -10.27 -3.90
CA TYR A 207 -14.40 -11.15 -4.80
C TYR A 207 -14.59 -10.78 -6.28
N ARG A 208 -15.79 -10.39 -6.66
CA ARG A 208 -16.09 -10.00 -8.06
C ARG A 208 -15.41 -8.69 -8.50
N GLU A 209 -14.91 -7.91 -7.55
CA GLU A 209 -14.12 -6.70 -7.84
C GLU A 209 -12.64 -7.05 -8.16
N LEU A 210 -12.23 -8.31 -7.85
CA LEU A 210 -10.90 -8.82 -8.16
C LEU A 210 -10.78 -9.48 -9.54
N GLU A 211 -11.91 -9.77 -10.20
CA GLU A 211 -11.96 -10.33 -11.57
C GLU A 211 -11.83 -9.22 -12.63
#